data_d7b5197ddb1ef3b5b9a7721d0c887ea3
#
_entry.id   d7b5197ddb1ef3b5b9a7721d0c887ea3
#
_cell.length_a   1.000
_cell.length_b   1.000
_cell.length_c   1.000
_cell.angle_alpha   90.00
_cell.angle_beta   90.00
_cell.angle_gamma   90.00
#
_symmetry.space_group_name_H-M   'P 1'
#
loop_
_entity.id
_entity.type
_entity.pdbx_description
1 polymer ?
#
loop_
_entity_poly.entity_id
_entity_poly.type
_entity_poly.pdbx_seq_one_letter_code
_entity_poly.pdbx_strand_id
1 'polypeptide(L)' 'MAEWTVDAEAALNHKLGAVIDYMQVGAERRLFLNYLLYAWNDALEQFDAAYRAEIIQIRHKYEVARFAEEDG' A
#
# COMPACT_ATOMS: atom_id res chain seq x y z
N MET A 1 3.60 -15.04 -12.76
CA MET A 1 2.76 -13.83 -12.78
C MET A 1 2.07 -13.60 -11.46
N ALA A 2 1.36 -14.61 -10.96
CA ALA A 2 0.69 -14.49 -9.66
C ALA A 2 1.66 -14.21 -8.52
N GLU A 3 2.84 -14.83 -8.55
CA GLU A 3 3.84 -14.65 -7.50
C GLU A 3 4.32 -13.21 -7.40
N TRP A 4 4.54 -12.56 -8.55
CA TRP A 4 5.01 -11.19 -8.57
C TRP A 4 3.97 -10.24 -7.97
N THR A 5 2.70 -10.46 -8.31
CA THR A 5 1.60 -9.65 -7.76
C THR A 5 1.44 -9.88 -6.27
N VAL A 6 1.52 -11.13 -5.83
CA VAL A 6 1.42 -11.48 -4.41
C VAL A 6 2.55 -10.84 -3.61
N ASP A 7 3.77 -10.89 -4.14
CA ASP A 7 4.92 -10.26 -3.49
C ASP A 7 4.74 -8.75 -3.39
N ALA A 8 4.20 -8.12 -4.43
CA ALA A 8 3.95 -6.69 -4.42
C ALA A 8 2.89 -6.32 -3.38
N GLU A 9 1.81 -7.11 -3.30
CA GLU A 9 0.79 -6.89 -2.28
C GLU A 9 1.35 -7.02 -0.87
N ALA A 10 2.15 -8.05 -0.64
CA ALA A 10 2.77 -8.27 0.67
C ALA A 10 3.70 -7.11 1.05
N ALA A 11 4.52 -6.66 0.10
CA ALA A 11 5.45 -5.57 0.34
C ALA A 11 4.69 -4.28 0.65
N LEU A 12 3.63 -3.99 -0.09
CA LEU A 12 2.87 -2.78 0.13
C LEU A 12 2.07 -2.85 1.43
N ASN A 13 1.50 -4.02 1.75
CA ASN A 13 0.84 -4.22 3.04
C ASN A 13 1.79 -3.95 4.20
N HIS A 14 3.03 -4.38 4.08
CA HIS A 14 4.03 -4.12 5.11
C HIS A 14 4.28 -2.61 5.26
N LYS A 15 4.40 -1.90 4.15
CA LYS A 15 4.62 -0.46 4.17
C LYS A 15 3.42 0.29 4.77
N LEU A 16 2.22 -0.17 4.49
CA LEU A 16 0.99 0.47 4.95
C LEU A 16 0.55 0.00 6.33
N GLY A 17 1.14 -1.08 6.82
CA GLY A 17 0.84 -1.62 8.14
C GLY A 17 -0.53 -2.25 8.26
N ALA A 18 -1.10 -2.72 7.17
CA ALA A 18 -2.43 -3.35 7.16
C ALA A 18 -2.56 -4.29 5.98
N VAL A 19 -3.46 -5.26 6.10
CA VAL A 19 -3.82 -6.12 4.99
C VAL A 19 -4.95 -5.43 4.21
N ILE A 20 -4.70 -5.16 2.95
CA ILE A 20 -5.56 -4.31 2.13
C ILE A 20 -6.05 -5.07 0.91
N ASP A 21 -7.33 -4.87 0.57
CA ASP A 21 -7.90 -5.40 -0.66
C ASP A 21 -7.72 -4.38 -1.78
N TYR A 22 -6.73 -4.62 -2.62
CA TYR A 22 -6.39 -3.70 -3.71
C TYR A 22 -7.32 -3.82 -4.92
N MET A 23 -8.27 -4.74 -4.86
CA MET A 23 -9.25 -4.89 -5.92
C MET A 23 -10.34 -3.84 -5.86
N GLN A 24 -10.52 -3.22 -4.69
CA GLN A 24 -11.51 -2.16 -4.54
C GLN A 24 -10.97 -0.84 -5.07
N VAL A 25 -11.83 -0.09 -5.76
CA VAL A 25 -11.47 1.21 -6.30
C VAL A 25 -11.21 2.19 -5.16
N GLY A 26 -10.10 2.91 -5.25
CA GLY A 26 -9.76 3.89 -4.24
C GLY A 26 -8.27 4.21 -4.26
N ALA A 27 -7.84 4.95 -3.23
CA ALA A 27 -6.46 5.40 -3.11
C ALA A 27 -5.50 4.23 -3.00
N GLU A 28 -5.90 3.19 -2.27
CA GLU A 28 -5.06 2.01 -2.07
C GLU A 28 -4.80 1.29 -3.40
N ARG A 29 -5.83 1.14 -4.22
CA ARG A 29 -5.66 0.51 -5.53
C ARG A 29 -4.75 1.33 -6.42
N ARG A 30 -4.92 2.64 -6.41
CA ARG A 30 -4.07 3.54 -7.20
C ARG A 30 -2.62 3.42 -6.77
N LEU A 31 -2.38 3.39 -5.46
CA LEU A 31 -1.04 3.25 -4.94
C LEU A 31 -0.43 1.91 -5.36
N PHE A 32 -1.21 0.85 -5.29
CA PHE A 32 -0.75 -0.48 -5.70
C PHE A 32 -0.36 -0.51 -7.17
N LEU A 33 -1.20 0.06 -8.03
CA LEU A 33 -0.91 0.08 -9.47
C LEU A 33 0.38 0.88 -9.76
N ASN A 34 0.59 1.98 -9.05
CA ASN A 34 1.81 2.76 -9.21
C ASN A 34 3.03 2.00 -8.66
N TYR A 35 2.84 1.26 -7.57
CA TYR A 35 3.91 0.41 -7.05
C TYR A 35 4.35 -0.60 -8.11
N LEU A 36 3.40 -1.24 -8.79
CA LEU A 36 3.71 -2.19 -9.85
C LEU A 36 4.45 -1.52 -11.00
N LEU A 37 4.06 -0.31 -11.35
CA LEU A 37 4.71 0.44 -12.42
C LEU A 37 6.16 0.75 -12.06
N TYR A 38 6.41 1.17 -10.83
CA TYR A 38 7.77 1.45 -10.38
C TYR A 38 8.61 0.17 -10.33
N ALA A 39 8.01 -0.94 -9.89
CA ALA A 39 8.69 -2.23 -9.89
C ALA A 39 9.06 -2.66 -11.30
N TRP A 40 8.15 -2.46 -12.25
CA TRP A 40 8.37 -2.80 -13.64
C TRP A 40 9.55 -2.02 -14.21
N ASN A 41 9.71 -0.77 -13.81
CA ASN A 41 10.79 0.10 -14.28
C ASN A 41 12.05 0.03 -13.42
N ASP A 42 12.09 -0.91 -12.47
CA ASP A 42 13.21 -1.09 -11.56
C ASP A 42 13.54 0.20 -10.80
N ALA A 43 12.49 0.86 -10.32
CA ALA A 43 12.60 2.16 -9.67
C ALA A 43 11.93 2.18 -8.30
N LEU A 44 11.83 1.03 -7.63
CA LEU A 44 11.15 0.92 -6.34
C LEU A 44 11.79 1.82 -5.27
N GLU A 45 13.08 2.07 -5.36
CA GLU A 45 13.75 2.95 -4.41
C GLU A 45 13.23 4.38 -4.48
N GLN A 46 12.67 4.77 -5.63
CA GLN A 46 12.09 6.10 -5.81
C GLN A 46 10.62 6.14 -5.39
N PHE A 47 9.98 4.99 -5.30
CA PHE A 47 8.56 4.90 -4.97
C PHE A 47 8.27 5.49 -3.59
N ASP A 48 9.05 5.11 -2.59
CA ASP A 48 8.83 5.57 -1.22
C ASP A 48 8.91 7.10 -1.13
N ALA A 49 9.88 7.69 -1.79
CA ALA A 49 10.02 9.15 -1.79
C ALA A 49 8.88 9.83 -2.55
N ALA A 50 8.48 9.25 -3.68
CA ALA A 50 7.44 9.83 -4.54
C ALA A 50 6.06 9.79 -3.88
N TYR A 51 5.78 8.72 -3.12
CA TYR A 51 4.45 8.49 -2.56
C TYR A 51 4.42 8.52 -1.03
N ARG A 52 5.42 9.13 -0.42
CA ARG A 52 5.55 9.16 1.03
C ARG A 52 4.32 9.75 1.70
N ALA A 53 3.79 10.84 1.18
CA ALA A 53 2.62 11.49 1.77
C ALA A 53 1.41 10.57 1.73
N GLU A 54 1.18 9.91 0.60
CA GLU A 54 0.07 8.99 0.43
C GLU A 54 0.20 7.78 1.35
N ILE A 55 1.41 7.24 1.48
CA ILE A 55 1.67 6.11 2.36
C ILE A 55 1.36 6.48 3.80
N ILE A 56 1.81 7.63 4.25
CA ILE A 56 1.58 8.09 5.62
C ILE A 56 0.09 8.29 5.87
N GLN A 57 -0.62 8.90 4.92
CA GLN A 57 -2.06 9.14 5.06
C GLN A 57 -2.83 7.82 5.18
N ILE A 58 -2.50 6.84 4.35
CA ILE A 58 -3.18 5.55 4.37
C ILE A 58 -2.84 4.80 5.66
N ARG A 59 -1.58 4.81 6.09
CA ARG A 59 -1.20 4.18 7.35
C ARG A 59 -1.97 4.79 8.52
N HIS A 60 -2.07 6.11 8.55
CA HIS A 60 -2.79 6.80 9.61
C HIS A 60 -4.26 6.40 9.62
N LYS A 61 -4.87 6.32 8.45
CA LYS A 61 -6.26 5.91 8.33
C LYS A 61 -6.50 4.54 8.96
N TYR A 62 -5.63 3.58 8.68
CA TYR A 62 -5.80 2.23 9.21
C TYR A 62 -5.44 2.14 10.70
N GLU A 63 -4.51 2.95 11.17
CA GLU A 63 -4.19 3.02 12.60
C GLU A 63 -5.37 3.55 13.39
N VAL A 64 -6.02 4.60 12.90
CA VAL A 64 -7.20 5.16 13.56
C VAL A 64 -8.34 4.15 13.58
N ALA A 65 -8.57 3.45 12.49
CA ALA A 65 -9.60 2.43 12.42
C ALA A 65 -9.34 1.30 13.40
N ARG A 66 -8.07 0.91 13.56
CA ARG A 66 -7.69 -0.14 14.51
C ARG A 66 -7.96 0.29 15.94
N PHE A 67 -7.63 1.53 16.28
CA PHE A 67 -7.92 2.08 17.61
C PHE A 67 -9.40 2.08 17.90
N ALA A 68 -10.21 2.47 16.93
CA ALA A 68 -11.67 2.49 17.11
C ALA A 68 -12.20 1.09 17.39
N GLU A 69 -11.66 0.07 16.73
CA GLU A 69 -12.06 -1.31 16.95
C GLU A 69 -11.64 -1.81 18.32
N GLU A 70 -10.46 -1.45 18.77
CA GLU A 70 -9.95 -1.88 20.06
C GLU A 70 -10.73 -1.24 21.23
N ASP A 71 -11.16 -0.01 21.06
CA ASP A 71 -11.92 0.68 22.07
C ASP A 71 -13.38 0.22 22.13
N GLY A 72 -13.82 -0.36 21.05
CA GLY A 72 -15.18 -0.88 21.00
C GLY A 72 -15.26 -2.22 21.68
#